data_c9a6bc0134d9ef39bf909c206d0abbac
#
_entry.id   c9a6bc0134d9ef39bf909c206d0abbac
#
_cell.length_a   1.000
_cell.length_b   1.000
_cell.length_c   1.000
_cell.angle_alpha   90.00
_cell.angle_beta   90.00
_cell.angle_gamma   90.00
#
_symmetry.space_group_name_H-M   'P 1'
#
loop_
_entity.id
_entity.type
_entity.pdbx_description
1 polymer ?
#
loop_
_entity_poly.entity_id
_entity_poly.type
_entity_poly.pdbx_seq_one_letter_code
_entity_poly.pdbx_strand_id
1 'polypeptide(L)'
;MSQQASEKRHVCVVGAGTRFMSGISYYTMRLANALAGEHQVSVIVMRQLLPTRFYPGRERVGAKLTKQDYLPQMPVFDGVDWYWLPSLFQAMAFLIEQRPEIVVFQWWTGTVLHSYLMLALVARILGMRIVIEFHEVLDTGEARLALAQAYVNLIFPLFMRVASGFIVHSEFDRAALEKKYGFRRQSVALIPHGPYDHYQTTQERNSRLAMSKSACNLLFFGVIRPFKGLEDLIQAFDSIPPEEIDHYWLTVVGETWEGWILPNILVAKSRYRDRITFVNRYAHDEEVATFFADADVVVLPYHRSSASGPLHVAMSRGLPVIVTRVGGLPEATVGYDGAIFVPPQNPEALRTAIQAALPLRGRRFQDPHSWERNVALYHDLFVAVDQRRYRPRATSPESVEYHAQDT
;
A
#
# COMPACT_ATOMS: atom_id res chain seq x y z
N MET A 1 -30.29 5.09 21.90
CA MET A 1 -29.18 5.93 21.45
C MET A 1 -29.55 6.44 20.08
N SER A 2 -29.84 7.73 19.93
CA SER A 2 -30.28 8.38 18.70
C SER A 2 -29.10 8.29 17.68
N GLN A 3 -29.31 7.64 16.54
CA GLN A 3 -28.50 7.85 15.36
C GLN A 3 -28.58 9.35 15.01
N GLN A 4 -27.57 10.13 15.42
CA GLN A 4 -27.34 11.42 14.80
C GLN A 4 -27.05 11.13 13.33
N ALA A 5 -27.94 11.58 12.45
CA ALA A 5 -27.69 11.53 11.00
C ALA A 5 -26.32 12.16 10.75
N SER A 6 -25.39 11.36 10.25
CA SER A 6 -24.03 11.79 9.92
C SER A 6 -24.16 12.97 8.95
N GLU A 7 -23.64 14.12 9.33
CA GLU A 7 -23.70 15.32 8.49
C GLU A 7 -22.82 15.07 7.26
N LYS A 8 -23.45 15.06 6.10
CA LYS A 8 -22.79 14.76 4.83
C LYS A 8 -21.78 15.86 4.47
N ARG A 9 -20.50 15.52 4.40
CA ARG A 9 -19.40 16.45 4.11
C ARG A 9 -18.99 16.37 2.64
N HIS A 10 -18.44 17.46 2.10
CA HIS A 10 -17.76 17.41 0.82
C HIS A 10 -16.23 17.20 1.03
N VAL A 11 -15.72 16.08 0.56
CA VAL A 11 -14.34 15.63 0.72
C VAL A 11 -13.67 15.54 -0.65
N CYS A 12 -12.48 16.12 -0.79
CA CYS A 12 -11.63 15.90 -1.96
C CYS A 12 -10.47 14.97 -1.61
N VAL A 13 -10.34 13.85 -2.31
CA VAL A 13 -9.20 12.93 -2.17
C VAL A 13 -8.16 13.28 -3.23
N VAL A 14 -6.92 13.55 -2.79
CA VAL A 14 -5.78 13.85 -3.67
C VAL A 14 -4.78 12.71 -3.59
N GLY A 15 -4.58 11.98 -4.68
CA GLY A 15 -3.78 10.77 -4.66
C GLY A 15 -3.19 10.35 -6.01
N ALA A 16 -2.77 9.09 -6.10
CA ALA A 16 -2.21 8.52 -7.32
C ALA A 16 -3.32 8.14 -8.31
N GLY A 17 -3.11 8.45 -9.59
CA GLY A 17 -4.02 8.02 -10.66
C GLY A 17 -3.82 6.57 -11.06
N THR A 18 -4.80 6.01 -11.75
CA THR A 18 -4.80 4.61 -12.22
C THR A 18 -3.75 4.31 -13.30
N ARG A 19 -3.08 5.33 -13.80
CA ARG A 19 -1.95 5.23 -14.74
C ARG A 19 -0.62 4.96 -14.04
N PHE A 20 -0.58 5.07 -12.72
CA PHE A 20 0.52 4.57 -11.90
C PHE A 20 0.19 3.16 -11.45
N MET A 21 1.10 2.27 -11.69
CA MET A 21 1.00 0.88 -11.30
C MET A 21 1.48 0.70 -9.85
N SER A 22 0.70 1.17 -8.91
CA SER A 22 1.01 0.98 -7.49
C SER A 22 -0.24 0.67 -6.69
N GLY A 23 -0.09 -0.03 -5.58
CA GLY A 23 -1.18 -0.30 -4.65
C GLY A 23 -1.90 0.97 -4.19
N ILE A 24 -1.19 2.11 -4.16
CA ILE A 24 -1.76 3.40 -3.76
C ILE A 24 -2.84 3.90 -4.72
N SER A 25 -2.74 3.63 -6.02
CA SER A 25 -3.77 4.04 -6.99
C SER A 25 -5.09 3.32 -6.75
N TYR A 26 -5.02 2.03 -6.44
CA TYR A 26 -6.20 1.25 -6.04
C TYR A 26 -6.78 1.73 -4.72
N TYR A 27 -5.90 2.00 -3.75
CA TYR A 27 -6.34 2.51 -2.47
C TYR A 27 -7.05 3.86 -2.61
N THR A 28 -6.50 4.82 -3.38
CA THR A 28 -7.12 6.12 -3.67
C THR A 28 -8.54 5.96 -4.20
N MET A 29 -8.70 5.08 -5.18
CA MET A 29 -10.00 4.84 -5.81
C MET A 29 -10.98 4.14 -4.86
N ARG A 30 -10.53 3.11 -4.13
CA ARG A 30 -11.37 2.38 -3.19
C ARG A 30 -11.81 3.28 -2.02
N LEU A 31 -10.89 4.08 -1.48
CA LEU A 31 -11.20 5.06 -0.45
C LEU A 31 -12.25 6.08 -0.94
N ALA A 32 -12.03 6.68 -2.11
CA ALA A 32 -12.97 7.65 -2.67
C ALA A 32 -14.36 7.04 -2.88
N ASN A 33 -14.42 5.84 -3.46
CA ASN A 33 -15.68 5.14 -3.68
C ASN A 33 -16.38 4.75 -2.36
N ALA A 34 -15.62 4.33 -1.34
CA ALA A 34 -16.17 4.01 -0.02
C ALA A 34 -16.72 5.25 0.70
N LEU A 35 -15.96 6.35 0.70
CA LEU A 35 -16.40 7.62 1.29
C LEU A 35 -17.66 8.18 0.60
N ALA A 36 -17.84 7.92 -0.70
CA ALA A 36 -19.00 8.40 -1.46
C ALA A 36 -20.34 7.79 -0.98
N GLY A 37 -20.31 6.71 -0.21
CA GLY A 37 -21.50 6.16 0.44
C GLY A 37 -22.11 7.10 1.48
N GLU A 38 -21.28 7.86 2.19
CA GLU A 38 -21.71 8.74 3.29
C GLU A 38 -21.43 10.23 3.02
N HIS A 39 -20.52 10.56 2.12
CA HIS A 39 -20.04 11.91 1.84
C HIS A 39 -20.21 12.28 0.36
N GLN A 40 -20.17 13.57 0.05
CA GLN A 40 -19.93 14.03 -1.31
C GLN A 40 -18.43 13.98 -1.57
N VAL A 41 -17.99 13.30 -2.65
CA VAL A 41 -16.57 13.10 -2.93
C VAL A 41 -16.20 13.64 -4.29
N SER A 42 -15.07 14.35 -4.34
CA SER A 42 -14.36 14.71 -5.55
C SER A 42 -12.92 14.19 -5.48
N VAL A 43 -12.26 14.01 -6.63
CA VAL A 43 -10.93 13.40 -6.66
C VAL A 43 -10.00 14.19 -7.57
N ILE A 44 -8.77 14.42 -7.10
CA ILE A 44 -7.68 14.94 -7.92
C ILE A 44 -6.58 13.88 -7.95
N VAL A 45 -6.23 13.39 -9.12
CA VAL A 45 -5.20 12.35 -9.22
C VAL A 45 -4.01 12.79 -10.06
N MET A 46 -2.84 12.36 -9.59
CA MET A 46 -1.60 12.51 -10.29
C MET A 46 -1.59 11.55 -11.48
N ARG A 47 -1.54 12.10 -12.70
CA ARG A 47 -1.50 11.31 -13.94
C ARG A 47 -0.09 10.79 -14.21
N GLN A 48 0.92 11.60 -13.95
CA GLN A 48 2.31 11.28 -14.23
C GLN A 48 3.26 11.98 -13.23
N LEU A 49 4.12 11.20 -12.55
CA LEU A 49 5.06 11.74 -11.55
C LEU A 49 6.40 12.16 -12.15
N LEU A 50 6.88 11.44 -13.15
CA LEU A 50 8.15 11.67 -13.80
C LEU A 50 7.99 11.55 -15.32
N PRO A 51 8.83 12.19 -16.12
CA PRO A 51 8.90 11.89 -17.55
C PRO A 51 9.10 10.40 -17.79
N THR A 52 8.42 9.84 -18.80
CA THR A 52 8.43 8.40 -19.13
C THR A 52 9.81 7.79 -19.20
N ARG A 53 10.82 8.55 -19.67
CA ARG A 53 12.22 8.12 -19.78
C ARG A 53 12.89 7.74 -18.46
N PHE A 54 12.35 8.22 -17.32
CA PHE A 54 12.87 7.95 -15.98
C PHE A 54 12.08 6.89 -15.23
N TYR A 55 11.00 6.36 -15.84
CA TYR A 55 10.23 5.30 -15.21
C TYR A 55 10.83 3.92 -15.50
N PRO A 56 10.94 3.08 -14.48
CA PRO A 56 11.10 1.64 -14.70
C PRO A 56 9.79 1.11 -15.32
N GLY A 57 9.91 0.22 -16.30
CA GLY A 57 8.73 -0.33 -16.98
C GLY A 57 8.03 0.65 -17.92
N ARG A 58 8.79 1.37 -18.73
CA ARG A 58 8.34 2.48 -19.62
C ARG A 58 7.12 2.19 -20.49
N GLU A 59 6.92 0.96 -20.89
CA GLU A 59 5.82 0.54 -21.79
C GLU A 59 4.44 0.68 -21.13
N ARG A 60 4.39 0.81 -19.81
CA ARG A 60 3.16 0.80 -19.02
C ARG A 60 2.72 2.18 -18.53
N VAL A 61 3.59 3.17 -18.61
CA VAL A 61 3.29 4.52 -18.14
C VAL A 61 2.23 5.15 -19.04
N GLY A 62 1.08 5.47 -18.45
CA GLY A 62 -0.05 6.06 -19.15
C GLY A 62 -1.08 5.08 -19.70
N ALA A 63 -0.84 3.75 -19.63
CA ALA A 63 -1.85 2.76 -19.95
C ALA A 63 -2.85 2.60 -18.77
N LYS A 64 -4.14 2.51 -19.05
CA LYS A 64 -5.15 2.12 -18.06
C LYS A 64 -5.02 0.62 -17.82
N LEU A 65 -4.57 0.23 -16.64
CA LEU A 65 -4.22 -1.16 -16.32
C LEU A 65 -5.26 -1.87 -15.48
N THR A 66 -6.28 -1.14 -15.05
CA THR A 66 -7.40 -1.67 -14.28
C THR A 66 -8.72 -1.40 -15.00
N LYS A 67 -9.68 -2.32 -14.87
CA LYS A 67 -11.08 -2.12 -15.25
C LYS A 67 -11.88 -1.39 -14.18
N GLN A 68 -11.29 -1.20 -13.01
CA GLN A 68 -11.93 -0.46 -11.93
C GLN A 68 -11.99 1.03 -12.26
N ASP A 69 -13.03 1.68 -11.80
CA ASP A 69 -13.24 3.11 -12.03
C ASP A 69 -13.86 3.78 -10.80
N TYR A 70 -13.79 5.10 -10.77
CA TYR A 70 -14.54 5.91 -9.82
C TYR A 70 -16.05 5.79 -10.15
N LEU A 71 -16.90 6.04 -9.14
CA LEU A 71 -18.34 6.07 -9.38
C LEU A 71 -18.69 7.10 -10.47
N PRO A 72 -19.61 6.79 -11.40
CA PRO A 72 -19.87 7.65 -12.57
C PRO A 72 -20.26 9.10 -12.25
N GLN A 73 -20.88 9.32 -11.10
CA GLN A 73 -21.31 10.65 -10.62
C GLN A 73 -20.22 11.42 -9.87
N MET A 74 -19.05 10.81 -9.60
CA MET A 74 -17.97 11.41 -8.84
C MET A 74 -17.15 12.35 -9.74
N PRO A 75 -17.01 13.66 -9.40
CA PRO A 75 -16.10 14.54 -10.12
C PRO A 75 -14.64 14.09 -9.95
N VAL A 76 -13.95 13.81 -11.05
CA VAL A 76 -12.56 13.36 -11.05
C VAL A 76 -11.74 14.23 -11.98
N PHE A 77 -10.68 14.83 -11.45
CA PHE A 77 -9.62 15.47 -12.24
C PHE A 77 -8.44 14.50 -12.37
N ASP A 78 -8.38 13.76 -13.49
CA ASP A 78 -7.28 12.82 -13.81
C ASP A 78 -6.30 13.49 -14.78
N GLY A 79 -5.36 14.27 -14.26
CA GLY A 79 -4.51 15.01 -15.16
C GLY A 79 -3.34 15.76 -14.57
N VAL A 80 -3.02 15.60 -13.29
CA VAL A 80 -1.87 16.32 -12.71
C VAL A 80 -0.57 15.66 -13.13
N ASP A 81 0.23 16.41 -13.90
CA ASP A 81 1.61 16.05 -14.26
C ASP A 81 2.56 16.95 -13.47
N TRP A 82 3.33 16.42 -12.54
CA TRP A 82 4.13 17.21 -11.61
C TRP A 82 5.13 18.16 -12.29
N TYR A 83 5.64 17.79 -13.46
CA TYR A 83 6.59 18.61 -14.23
C TYR A 83 5.93 19.58 -15.22
N TRP A 84 4.57 19.64 -15.25
CA TRP A 84 3.81 20.47 -16.16
C TRP A 84 2.87 21.43 -15.43
N LEU A 85 3.32 22.67 -15.20
CA LEU A 85 2.58 23.68 -14.43
C LEU A 85 1.14 23.92 -14.90
N PRO A 86 0.81 23.95 -16.21
CA PRO A 86 -0.58 24.10 -16.65
C PRO A 86 -1.52 23.06 -16.07
N SER A 87 -1.09 21.80 -15.93
CA SER A 87 -1.93 20.74 -15.33
C SER A 87 -2.20 21.01 -13.86
N LEU A 88 -1.23 21.58 -13.14
CA LEU A 88 -1.39 21.96 -11.74
C LEU A 88 -2.36 23.15 -11.58
N PHE A 89 -2.31 24.17 -12.47
CA PHE A 89 -3.28 25.28 -12.47
C PHE A 89 -4.70 24.78 -12.75
N GLN A 90 -4.86 23.83 -13.67
CA GLN A 90 -6.16 23.18 -13.93
C GLN A 90 -6.67 22.42 -12.71
N ALA A 91 -5.81 21.70 -11.99
CA ALA A 91 -6.17 21.02 -10.74
C ALA A 91 -6.57 22.03 -9.65
N MET A 92 -5.88 23.17 -9.55
CA MET A 92 -6.26 24.25 -8.63
C MET A 92 -7.64 24.83 -9.01
N ALA A 93 -7.91 25.07 -10.30
CA ALA A 93 -9.20 25.55 -10.78
C ALA A 93 -10.33 24.55 -10.43
N PHE A 94 -10.08 23.26 -10.64
CA PHE A 94 -11.00 22.19 -10.22
C PHE A 94 -11.26 22.21 -8.71
N LEU A 95 -10.21 22.34 -7.88
CA LEU A 95 -10.36 22.44 -6.43
C LEU A 95 -11.19 23.67 -6.01
N ILE A 96 -10.99 24.81 -6.68
CA ILE A 96 -11.74 26.05 -6.44
C ILE A 96 -13.21 25.88 -6.85
N GLU A 97 -13.47 25.19 -7.96
CA GLU A 97 -14.84 24.91 -8.44
C GLU A 97 -15.58 23.97 -7.49
N GLN A 98 -14.94 22.86 -7.09
CA GLN A 98 -15.56 21.85 -6.22
C GLN A 98 -15.76 22.35 -4.80
N ARG A 99 -14.92 23.23 -4.28
CA ARG A 99 -14.98 23.80 -2.92
C ARG A 99 -15.23 22.76 -1.81
N PRO A 100 -14.43 21.70 -1.68
CA PRO A 100 -14.60 20.73 -0.62
C PRO A 100 -14.35 21.37 0.75
N GLU A 101 -15.00 20.84 1.79
CA GLU A 101 -14.72 21.24 3.17
C GLU A 101 -13.38 20.68 3.64
N ILE A 102 -13.04 19.48 3.17
CA ILE A 102 -11.87 18.71 3.59
C ILE A 102 -11.12 18.20 2.36
N VAL A 103 -9.80 18.32 2.40
CA VAL A 103 -8.90 17.76 1.38
C VAL A 103 -7.98 16.74 2.02
N VAL A 104 -8.06 15.48 1.57
CA VAL A 104 -7.23 14.37 2.05
C VAL A 104 -6.11 14.12 1.04
N PHE A 105 -4.87 14.38 1.44
CA PHE A 105 -3.68 14.15 0.63
C PHE A 105 -3.06 12.81 0.99
N GLN A 106 -2.98 11.90 0.04
CA GLN A 106 -2.34 10.61 0.22
C GLN A 106 -0.85 10.72 -0.03
N TRP A 107 -0.06 10.63 1.04
CA TRP A 107 1.40 10.77 0.99
C TRP A 107 2.07 9.41 0.83
N TRP A 108 2.85 9.23 -0.26
CA TRP A 108 3.61 7.99 -0.53
C TRP A 108 5.00 8.22 -1.14
N THR A 109 5.31 9.43 -1.62
CA THR A 109 6.60 9.78 -2.26
C THR A 109 6.83 11.28 -2.28
N GLY A 110 8.07 11.72 -2.12
CA GLY A 110 8.41 13.15 -2.18
C GLY A 110 8.27 13.77 -3.57
N THR A 111 8.15 12.96 -4.64
CA THR A 111 7.97 13.49 -5.99
C THR A 111 6.67 14.26 -6.18
N VAL A 112 5.64 14.04 -5.36
CA VAL A 112 4.38 14.80 -5.40
C VAL A 112 4.41 16.09 -4.59
N LEU A 113 5.45 16.30 -3.78
CA LEU A 113 5.47 17.28 -2.69
C LEU A 113 5.13 18.72 -3.14
N HIS A 114 5.75 19.22 -4.22
CA HIS A 114 5.48 20.59 -4.68
C HIS A 114 4.05 20.77 -5.18
N SER A 115 3.51 19.78 -5.91
CA SER A 115 2.12 19.82 -6.38
C SER A 115 1.15 19.77 -5.20
N TYR A 116 1.42 18.91 -4.23
CA TYR A 116 0.61 18.81 -3.01
C TYR A 116 0.67 20.08 -2.17
N LEU A 117 1.86 20.66 -1.99
CA LEU A 117 2.01 21.92 -1.25
C LEU A 117 1.22 23.06 -1.93
N MET A 118 1.28 23.18 -3.25
CA MET A 118 0.55 24.23 -3.96
C MET A 118 -0.98 24.05 -3.84
N LEU A 119 -1.49 22.83 -4.03
CA LEU A 119 -2.90 22.52 -3.80
C LEU A 119 -3.33 22.77 -2.35
N ALA A 120 -2.49 22.38 -1.38
CA ALA A 120 -2.76 22.59 0.03
C ALA A 120 -2.76 24.07 0.42
N LEU A 121 -1.88 24.89 -0.16
CA LEU A 121 -1.89 26.34 0.07
C LEU A 121 -3.18 26.98 -0.48
N VAL A 122 -3.62 26.60 -1.66
CA VAL A 122 -4.90 27.04 -2.21
C VAL A 122 -6.06 26.61 -1.31
N ALA A 123 -6.11 25.33 -0.92
CA ALA A 123 -7.11 24.82 0.01
C ALA A 123 -7.13 25.61 1.33
N ARG A 124 -5.95 25.89 1.88
CA ARG A 124 -5.80 26.64 3.16
C ARG A 124 -6.29 28.07 3.06
N ILE A 125 -5.98 28.75 1.95
CA ILE A 125 -6.45 30.14 1.69
C ILE A 125 -7.98 30.18 1.57
N LEU A 126 -8.57 29.16 0.98
CA LEU A 126 -10.02 29.04 0.81
C LEU A 126 -10.75 28.50 2.07
N GLY A 127 -10.01 28.28 3.17
CA GLY A 127 -10.59 27.85 4.45
C GLY A 127 -10.86 26.36 4.57
N MET A 128 -10.47 25.55 3.58
CA MET A 128 -10.63 24.10 3.61
C MET A 128 -9.74 23.47 4.70
N ARG A 129 -10.15 22.34 5.26
CA ARG A 129 -9.34 21.52 6.17
C ARG A 129 -8.45 20.59 5.39
N ILE A 130 -7.23 20.40 5.84
CA ILE A 130 -6.22 19.59 5.16
C ILE A 130 -5.86 18.41 6.04
N VAL A 131 -6.01 17.21 5.51
CA VAL A 131 -5.60 15.96 6.16
C VAL A 131 -4.50 15.32 5.32
N ILE A 132 -3.41 14.89 5.95
CA ILE A 132 -2.34 14.14 5.29
C ILE A 132 -2.41 12.70 5.76
N GLU A 133 -2.61 11.79 4.83
CA GLU A 133 -2.65 10.34 5.05
C GLU A 133 -1.35 9.70 4.58
N PHE A 134 -0.63 9.07 5.51
CA PHE A 134 0.69 8.50 5.26
C PHE A 134 0.59 7.03 4.89
N HIS A 135 0.94 6.69 3.65
CA HIS A 135 1.13 5.31 3.19
C HIS A 135 2.57 4.85 3.33
N GLU A 136 3.50 5.78 3.38
CA GLU A 136 4.92 5.53 3.59
C GLU A 136 5.52 6.66 4.43
N VAL A 137 6.03 6.31 5.61
CA VAL A 137 6.67 7.26 6.53
C VAL A 137 8.19 7.26 6.35
N LEU A 138 8.75 6.11 5.98
CA LEU A 138 10.18 5.85 5.88
C LEU A 138 10.62 5.62 4.43
N ASP A 139 10.03 6.34 3.48
CA ASP A 139 10.32 6.10 2.06
C ASP A 139 11.82 6.06 1.78
N THR A 140 12.17 5.05 1.05
CA THR A 140 13.53 4.61 0.87
C THR A 140 14.02 4.79 -0.56
N GLY A 141 13.13 5.07 -1.50
CA GLY A 141 13.48 5.32 -2.90
C GLY A 141 14.27 6.60 -3.07
N GLU A 142 13.85 7.65 -2.39
CA GLU A 142 14.46 8.98 -2.44
C GLU A 142 15.67 9.12 -1.52
N ALA A 143 15.76 8.30 -0.48
CA ALA A 143 16.89 8.29 0.45
C ALA A 143 18.24 7.98 -0.23
N ARG A 144 18.21 7.41 -1.44
CA ARG A 144 19.41 7.14 -2.25
C ARG A 144 19.93 8.37 -3.00
N LEU A 145 19.13 9.44 -3.12
CA LEU A 145 19.46 10.65 -3.85
C LEU A 145 19.55 11.83 -2.87
N ALA A 146 20.75 12.24 -2.48
CA ALA A 146 20.97 13.29 -1.48
C ALA A 146 20.23 14.59 -1.79
N LEU A 147 20.15 15.00 -3.07
CA LEU A 147 19.40 16.18 -3.49
C LEU A 147 17.88 16.03 -3.31
N ALA A 148 17.33 14.87 -3.62
CA ALA A 148 15.90 14.60 -3.41
C ALA A 148 15.56 14.59 -1.93
N GLN A 149 16.41 14.00 -1.11
CA GLN A 149 16.25 13.99 0.34
C GLN A 149 16.35 15.41 0.94
N ALA A 150 17.33 16.21 0.49
CA ALA A 150 17.46 17.61 0.93
C ALA A 150 16.22 18.43 0.54
N TYR A 151 15.68 18.24 -0.66
CA TYR A 151 14.45 18.87 -1.12
C TYR A 151 13.25 18.49 -0.23
N VAL A 152 13.05 17.20 0.03
CA VAL A 152 11.96 16.74 0.90
C VAL A 152 12.13 17.29 2.32
N ASN A 153 13.34 17.22 2.90
CA ASN A 153 13.60 17.73 4.24
C ASN A 153 13.34 19.24 4.38
N LEU A 154 13.56 20.00 3.30
CA LEU A 154 13.35 21.46 3.30
C LEU A 154 11.86 21.82 3.14
N ILE A 155 11.16 21.16 2.21
CA ILE A 155 9.81 21.57 1.79
C ILE A 155 8.70 20.85 2.56
N PHE A 156 8.89 19.59 2.94
CA PHE A 156 7.88 18.81 3.62
C PHE A 156 7.39 19.42 4.95
N PRO A 157 8.24 20.05 5.79
CA PRO A 157 7.77 20.76 6.98
C PRO A 157 6.76 21.86 6.69
N LEU A 158 6.85 22.53 5.54
CA LEU A 158 5.88 23.55 5.12
C LEU A 158 4.53 22.91 4.80
N PHE A 159 4.54 21.78 4.08
CA PHE A 159 3.32 21.02 3.77
C PHE A 159 2.65 20.52 5.06
N MET A 160 3.43 20.04 6.03
CA MET A 160 2.88 19.58 7.31
C MET A 160 2.29 20.73 8.15
N ARG A 161 2.85 21.94 8.09
CA ARG A 161 2.34 23.12 8.85
C ARG A 161 0.96 23.58 8.41
N VAL A 162 0.57 23.32 7.16
CA VAL A 162 -0.76 23.70 6.66
C VAL A 162 -1.81 22.64 6.96
N ALA A 163 -1.39 21.43 7.39
CA ALA A 163 -2.31 20.33 7.71
C ALA A 163 -3.11 20.61 8.98
N SER A 164 -4.34 20.14 8.96
CA SER A 164 -5.29 20.18 10.08
C SER A 164 -5.37 18.83 10.82
N GLY A 165 -4.96 17.74 10.18
CA GLY A 165 -4.94 16.40 10.73
C GLY A 165 -4.01 15.45 9.97
N PHE A 166 -3.70 14.33 10.61
CA PHE A 166 -2.81 13.30 10.05
C PHE A 166 -3.41 11.91 10.25
N ILE A 167 -3.19 11.02 9.28
CA ILE A 167 -3.60 9.62 9.32
C ILE A 167 -2.38 8.74 9.10
N VAL A 168 -2.29 7.66 9.86
CA VAL A 168 -1.38 6.53 9.63
C VAL A 168 -2.16 5.21 9.72
N HIS A 169 -1.59 4.14 9.17
CA HIS A 169 -2.28 2.84 9.09
C HIS A 169 -1.87 1.86 10.19
N SER A 170 -0.79 2.15 10.93
CA SER A 170 -0.26 1.29 12.01
C SER A 170 0.34 2.11 13.15
N GLU A 171 0.43 1.52 14.34
CA GLU A 171 1.19 2.10 15.45
C GLU A 171 2.69 2.19 15.13
N PHE A 172 3.19 1.23 14.31
CA PHE A 172 4.54 1.30 13.79
C PHE A 172 4.79 2.59 13.00
N ASP A 173 3.89 2.94 12.07
CA ASP A 173 3.99 4.18 11.27
C ASP A 173 3.80 5.42 12.15
N ARG A 174 2.91 5.34 13.16
CA ARG A 174 2.71 6.43 14.12
C ARG A 174 3.99 6.71 14.89
N ALA A 175 4.63 5.68 15.44
CA ALA A 175 5.89 5.82 16.16
C ALA A 175 7.01 6.35 15.26
N ALA A 176 7.07 5.90 13.99
CA ALA A 176 8.03 6.41 13.02
C ALA A 176 7.79 7.90 12.71
N LEU A 177 6.54 8.32 12.58
CA LEU A 177 6.15 9.71 12.34
C LEU A 177 6.51 10.60 13.55
N GLU A 178 6.22 10.14 14.77
CA GLU A 178 6.59 10.80 16.02
C GLU A 178 8.11 11.01 16.11
N LYS A 179 8.87 9.95 15.86
CA LYS A 179 10.34 9.98 15.91
C LYS A 179 10.93 10.91 14.85
N LYS A 180 10.41 10.87 13.62
CA LYS A 180 10.99 11.62 12.49
C LYS A 180 10.64 13.11 12.51
N TYR A 181 9.40 13.44 12.96
CA TYR A 181 8.85 14.79 12.83
C TYR A 181 8.42 15.42 14.16
N GLY A 182 8.59 14.77 15.30
CA GLY A 182 8.26 15.30 16.62
C GLY A 182 6.76 15.47 16.88
N PHE A 183 5.89 14.70 16.24
CA PHE A 183 4.45 14.75 16.48
C PHE A 183 4.09 14.20 17.85
N ARG A 184 3.04 14.78 18.47
CA ARG A 184 2.40 14.15 19.62
C ARG A 184 1.50 13.02 19.14
N ARG A 185 1.57 11.85 19.77
CA ARG A 185 0.77 10.65 19.47
C ARG A 185 -0.74 10.95 19.31
N GLN A 186 -1.29 11.82 20.14
CA GLN A 186 -2.71 12.21 20.14
C GLN A 186 -3.13 13.09 18.93
N SER A 187 -2.16 13.57 18.14
CA SER A 187 -2.43 14.41 16.96
C SER A 187 -2.43 13.62 15.64
N VAL A 188 -2.30 12.29 15.70
CA VAL A 188 -2.28 11.41 14.54
C VAL A 188 -3.36 10.35 14.69
N ALA A 189 -4.31 10.33 13.77
CA ALA A 189 -5.37 9.31 13.74
C ALA A 189 -4.78 7.98 13.24
N LEU A 190 -5.17 6.88 13.88
CA LEU A 190 -4.89 5.54 13.41
C LEU A 190 -6.12 5.02 12.69
N ILE A 191 -6.04 4.90 11.38
CA ILE A 191 -7.07 4.30 10.54
C ILE A 191 -6.42 3.12 9.82
N PRO A 192 -6.80 1.87 10.13
CA PRO A 192 -6.22 0.69 9.49
C PRO A 192 -6.35 0.76 7.97
N HIS A 193 -5.41 0.13 7.27
CA HIS A 193 -5.50 0.04 5.81
C HIS A 193 -6.79 -0.70 5.39
N GLY A 194 -7.51 -0.18 4.41
CA GLY A 194 -8.73 -0.83 3.91
C GLY A 194 -8.43 -2.12 3.13
N PRO A 195 -9.40 -3.05 3.05
CA PRO A 195 -9.23 -4.30 2.31
C PRO A 195 -9.08 -4.08 0.80
N TYR A 196 -8.32 -4.96 0.13
CA TYR A 196 -8.24 -5.03 -1.33
C TYR A 196 -9.23 -6.08 -1.86
N ASP A 197 -10.51 -5.80 -1.71
CA ASP A 197 -11.62 -6.70 -2.04
C ASP A 197 -12.06 -6.66 -3.52
N HIS A 198 -11.42 -5.85 -4.33
CA HIS A 198 -11.78 -5.62 -5.73
C HIS A 198 -11.26 -6.68 -6.71
N TYR A 199 -10.30 -7.51 -6.30
CA TYR A 199 -9.81 -8.63 -7.12
C TYR A 199 -10.73 -9.85 -7.01
N GLN A 200 -12.04 -9.66 -7.14
CA GLN A 200 -12.98 -10.77 -7.16
C GLN A 200 -12.97 -11.45 -8.54
N THR A 201 -13.02 -12.78 -8.54
CA THR A 201 -13.24 -13.56 -9.74
C THR A 201 -14.39 -14.50 -9.50
N THR A 202 -15.28 -14.63 -10.50
CA THR A 202 -16.30 -15.66 -10.57
C THR A 202 -15.75 -16.97 -11.17
N GLN A 203 -14.50 -16.94 -11.65
CA GLN A 203 -13.87 -18.13 -12.20
C GLN A 203 -13.45 -19.07 -11.07
N GLU A 204 -13.96 -20.29 -11.14
CA GLU A 204 -13.45 -21.41 -10.37
C GLU A 204 -11.95 -21.60 -10.65
N ARG A 205 -11.25 -22.23 -9.72
CA ARG A 205 -9.84 -22.60 -9.78
C ARG A 205 -9.48 -23.20 -11.14
N ASN A 206 -9.10 -22.35 -12.08
CA ASN A 206 -8.68 -22.75 -13.41
C ASN A 206 -7.17 -23.03 -13.36
N SER A 207 -6.81 -24.31 -13.34
CA SER A 207 -5.42 -24.76 -13.39
C SER A 207 -4.79 -24.48 -14.77
N ARG A 208 -4.65 -23.19 -15.13
CA ARG A 208 -3.84 -22.77 -16.28
C ARG A 208 -2.34 -22.98 -16.04
N LEU A 209 -1.95 -23.15 -14.78
CA LEU A 209 -0.59 -23.47 -14.38
C LEU A 209 -0.44 -25.01 -14.44
N ALA A 210 0.70 -25.47 -14.92
CA ALA A 210 1.05 -26.89 -15.01
C ALA A 210 1.25 -27.55 -13.61
N MET A 211 0.37 -27.21 -12.65
CA MET A 211 0.46 -27.65 -11.26
C MET A 211 -0.26 -28.98 -11.07
N SER A 212 0.28 -29.84 -10.21
CA SER A 212 -0.49 -30.94 -9.67
C SER A 212 -1.65 -30.40 -8.84
N LYS A 213 -2.88 -30.79 -9.15
CA LYS A 213 -4.09 -30.41 -8.38
C LYS A 213 -4.01 -30.84 -6.91
N SER A 214 -3.11 -31.77 -6.58
CA SER A 214 -2.90 -32.25 -5.22
C SER A 214 -1.90 -31.42 -4.42
N ALA A 215 -1.03 -30.63 -5.05
CA ALA A 215 -0.03 -29.82 -4.36
C ALA A 215 -0.62 -28.57 -3.71
N CYS A 216 -0.05 -28.16 -2.59
CA CYS A 216 -0.31 -26.89 -1.93
C CYS A 216 0.42 -25.76 -2.67
N ASN A 217 -0.32 -24.83 -3.26
CA ASN A 217 0.27 -23.71 -4.01
C ASN A 217 0.62 -22.55 -3.09
N LEU A 218 1.91 -22.34 -2.89
CA LEU A 218 2.49 -21.21 -2.19
C LEU A 218 2.62 -20.05 -3.17
N LEU A 219 1.98 -18.92 -2.89
CA LEU A 219 2.03 -17.72 -3.74
C LEU A 219 2.90 -16.64 -3.10
N PHE A 220 3.96 -16.22 -3.82
CA PHE A 220 4.63 -14.96 -3.62
C PHE A 220 4.16 -13.98 -4.69
N PHE A 221 3.67 -12.80 -4.31
CA PHE A 221 3.11 -11.83 -5.24
C PHE A 221 3.61 -10.40 -5.00
N GLY A 222 3.85 -9.65 -6.08
CA GLY A 222 4.14 -8.21 -6.09
C GLY A 222 5.51 -7.88 -6.67
N VAL A 223 5.82 -6.58 -6.81
CA VAL A 223 7.11 -6.12 -7.34
C VAL A 223 8.25 -6.72 -6.53
N ILE A 224 9.15 -7.41 -7.21
CA ILE A 224 10.24 -8.16 -6.58
C ILE A 224 11.42 -7.21 -6.33
N ARG A 225 11.66 -6.93 -5.03
CA ARG A 225 12.77 -6.09 -4.53
C ARG A 225 13.55 -6.85 -3.47
N PRO A 226 14.84 -6.51 -3.21
CA PRO A 226 15.66 -7.21 -2.22
C PRO A 226 15.01 -7.37 -0.86
N PHE A 227 14.35 -6.33 -0.37
CA PHE A 227 13.69 -6.37 0.94
C PHE A 227 12.39 -7.19 0.98
N LYS A 228 11.93 -7.75 -0.13
CA LYS A 228 10.77 -8.64 -0.19
C LYS A 228 11.13 -10.10 0.15
N GLY A 229 12.43 -10.42 0.32
CA GLY A 229 12.91 -11.70 0.85
C GLY A 229 12.58 -12.91 -0.03
N LEU A 230 12.47 -12.74 -1.35
CA LEU A 230 12.23 -13.87 -2.25
C LEU A 230 13.35 -14.90 -2.19
N GLU A 231 14.59 -14.46 -1.98
CA GLU A 231 15.74 -15.30 -1.77
C GLU A 231 15.58 -16.25 -0.57
N ASP A 232 15.07 -15.74 0.55
CA ASP A 232 14.81 -16.57 1.74
C ASP A 232 13.72 -17.62 1.45
N LEU A 233 12.70 -17.25 0.67
CA LEU A 233 11.65 -18.18 0.28
C LEU A 233 12.16 -19.29 -0.63
N ILE A 234 12.99 -18.96 -1.62
CA ILE A 234 13.59 -19.97 -2.52
C ILE A 234 14.50 -20.90 -1.70
N GLN A 235 15.32 -20.36 -0.79
CA GLN A 235 16.18 -21.16 0.08
C GLN A 235 15.34 -22.06 1.01
N ALA A 236 14.26 -21.55 1.60
CA ALA A 236 13.34 -22.34 2.43
C ALA A 236 12.70 -23.46 1.60
N PHE A 237 12.25 -23.17 0.37
CA PHE A 237 11.63 -24.12 -0.54
C PHE A 237 12.63 -25.22 -0.93
N ASP A 238 13.86 -24.85 -1.24
CA ASP A 238 14.95 -25.80 -1.56
C ASP A 238 15.35 -26.69 -0.41
N SER A 239 15.08 -26.29 0.82
CA SER A 239 15.37 -27.07 2.04
C SER A 239 14.23 -28.03 2.45
N ILE A 240 13.12 -28.07 1.70
CA ILE A 240 12.07 -29.08 1.91
C ILE A 240 12.62 -30.46 1.60
N PRO A 241 12.36 -31.49 2.46
CA PRO A 241 12.81 -32.87 2.20
C PRO A 241 12.28 -33.41 0.88
N PRO A 242 13.07 -34.24 0.13
CA PRO A 242 12.64 -34.80 -1.15
C PRO A 242 11.34 -35.62 -1.07
N GLU A 243 11.08 -36.26 0.03
CA GLU A 243 9.88 -37.05 0.27
C GLU A 243 8.62 -36.19 0.48
N GLU A 244 8.78 -34.91 0.81
CA GLU A 244 7.67 -33.99 1.05
C GLU A 244 7.40 -33.03 -0.12
N ILE A 245 8.37 -32.81 -1.02
CA ILE A 245 8.28 -31.77 -2.05
C ILE A 245 7.07 -31.92 -2.98
N ASP A 246 6.61 -33.13 -3.18
CA ASP A 246 5.43 -33.41 -4.03
C ASP A 246 4.15 -32.78 -3.49
N HIS A 247 4.13 -32.44 -2.20
CA HIS A 247 3.00 -31.75 -1.58
C HIS A 247 2.97 -30.24 -1.85
N TYR A 248 4.02 -29.67 -2.46
CA TYR A 248 4.15 -28.22 -2.63
C TYR A 248 4.39 -27.80 -4.07
N TRP A 249 3.93 -26.60 -4.37
CA TRP A 249 4.24 -25.86 -5.57
C TRP A 249 4.50 -24.40 -5.20
N LEU A 250 5.52 -23.78 -5.76
CA LEU A 250 5.82 -22.37 -5.53
C LEU A 250 5.46 -21.56 -6.78
N THR A 251 4.55 -20.61 -6.64
CA THR A 251 4.22 -19.64 -7.68
C THR A 251 4.76 -18.27 -7.27
N VAL A 252 5.69 -17.75 -8.05
CA VAL A 252 6.28 -16.41 -7.87
C VAL A 252 5.80 -15.52 -9.00
N VAL A 253 5.08 -14.44 -8.65
CA VAL A 253 4.52 -13.51 -9.64
C VAL A 253 4.93 -12.09 -9.31
N GLY A 254 5.57 -11.45 -10.25
CA GLY A 254 5.96 -10.04 -10.13
C GLY A 254 7.18 -9.71 -10.96
N GLU A 255 7.30 -8.44 -11.29
CA GLU A 255 8.43 -7.92 -12.04
C GLU A 255 9.59 -7.64 -11.09
N THR A 256 10.79 -8.09 -11.48
CA THR A 256 12.02 -7.72 -10.78
C THR A 256 12.37 -6.27 -11.04
N TRP A 257 12.55 -5.52 -9.97
CA TRP A 257 12.80 -4.09 -10.02
C TRP A 257 14.28 -3.78 -10.29
N GLU A 258 14.56 -2.72 -11.06
CA GLU A 258 15.89 -2.15 -11.25
C GLU A 258 16.94 -3.12 -11.84
N GLY A 259 16.52 -4.09 -12.66
CA GLY A 259 17.45 -5.06 -13.26
C GLY A 259 18.06 -6.07 -12.28
N TRP A 260 17.46 -6.24 -11.10
CA TRP A 260 17.91 -7.20 -10.09
C TRP A 260 17.70 -8.63 -10.56
N ILE A 261 18.78 -9.26 -11.05
CA ILE A 261 18.76 -10.58 -11.71
C ILE A 261 18.83 -11.75 -10.72
N LEU A 262 19.18 -11.50 -9.44
CA LEU A 262 19.39 -12.56 -8.46
C LEU A 262 18.19 -13.53 -8.34
N PRO A 263 16.92 -13.10 -8.30
CA PRO A 263 15.79 -14.01 -8.26
C PRO A 263 15.75 -14.99 -9.43
N ASN A 264 16.06 -14.53 -10.66
CA ASN A 264 16.13 -15.39 -11.84
C ASN A 264 17.21 -16.48 -11.69
N ILE A 265 18.37 -16.07 -11.15
CA ILE A 265 19.50 -16.99 -10.92
C ILE A 265 19.14 -18.04 -9.87
N LEU A 266 18.50 -17.62 -8.77
CA LEU A 266 18.11 -18.51 -7.69
C LEU A 266 17.07 -19.53 -8.15
N VAL A 267 16.04 -19.10 -8.86
CA VAL A 267 15.03 -20.00 -9.43
C VAL A 267 15.67 -20.99 -10.41
N ALA A 268 16.56 -20.51 -11.32
CA ALA A 268 17.21 -21.38 -12.28
C ALA A 268 18.16 -22.42 -11.64
N LYS A 269 18.72 -22.10 -10.46
CA LYS A 269 19.61 -22.99 -9.68
C LYS A 269 18.89 -23.82 -8.63
N SER A 270 17.60 -23.56 -8.37
CA SER A 270 16.82 -24.31 -7.40
C SER A 270 16.83 -25.81 -7.75
N ARG A 271 16.98 -26.63 -6.72
CA ARG A 271 16.91 -28.12 -6.86
C ARG A 271 15.50 -28.57 -7.25
N TYR A 272 14.51 -27.74 -7.00
CA TYR A 272 13.09 -27.98 -7.28
C TYR A 272 12.52 -27.02 -8.33
N ARG A 273 13.36 -26.54 -9.26
CA ARG A 273 12.96 -25.58 -10.30
C ARG A 273 11.70 -26.01 -11.07
N ASP A 274 11.51 -27.33 -11.25
CA ASP A 274 10.35 -27.88 -11.95
C ASP A 274 9.06 -27.82 -11.13
N ARG A 275 9.15 -27.41 -9.86
CA ARG A 275 8.06 -27.10 -8.93
C ARG A 275 7.88 -25.60 -8.67
N ILE A 276 8.61 -24.76 -9.41
CA ILE A 276 8.53 -23.31 -9.31
C ILE A 276 8.00 -22.74 -10.62
N THR A 277 6.85 -22.06 -10.52
CA THR A 277 6.34 -21.20 -11.60
C THR A 277 6.82 -19.78 -11.34
N PHE A 278 7.65 -19.21 -12.22
CA PHE A 278 8.16 -17.87 -12.10
C PHE A 278 7.63 -16.97 -13.22
N VAL A 279 6.69 -16.08 -12.89
CA VAL A 279 6.09 -15.10 -13.79
C VAL A 279 6.76 -13.76 -13.54
N ASN A 280 7.95 -13.55 -14.15
CA ASN A 280 8.73 -12.34 -13.97
C ASN A 280 8.27 -11.21 -14.90
N ARG A 281 7.09 -10.70 -14.64
CA ARG A 281 6.48 -9.55 -15.30
C ARG A 281 5.38 -8.97 -14.43
N TYR A 282 4.90 -7.82 -14.81
CA TYR A 282 3.68 -7.29 -14.21
C TYR A 282 2.46 -8.17 -14.56
N ALA A 283 1.62 -8.44 -13.57
CA ALA A 283 0.36 -9.14 -13.74
C ALA A 283 -0.80 -8.13 -13.82
N HIS A 284 -1.68 -8.28 -14.82
CA HIS A 284 -2.89 -7.48 -14.93
C HIS A 284 -3.94 -7.93 -13.91
N ASP A 285 -4.91 -7.08 -13.59
CA ASP A 285 -5.91 -7.32 -12.53
C ASP A 285 -6.63 -8.68 -12.64
N GLU A 286 -6.98 -9.08 -13.85
CA GLU A 286 -7.63 -10.37 -14.09
C GLU A 286 -6.72 -11.55 -13.75
N GLU A 287 -5.43 -11.41 -14.04
CA GLU A 287 -4.42 -12.41 -13.69
C GLU A 287 -4.18 -12.43 -12.19
N VAL A 288 -4.14 -11.24 -11.53
CA VAL A 288 -4.03 -11.14 -10.07
C VAL A 288 -5.14 -11.94 -9.41
N ALA A 289 -6.40 -11.72 -9.83
CA ALA A 289 -7.54 -12.46 -9.32
C ALA A 289 -7.37 -13.97 -9.47
N THR A 290 -6.82 -14.42 -10.60
CA THR A 290 -6.57 -15.84 -10.91
C THR A 290 -5.45 -16.41 -10.03
N PHE A 291 -4.30 -15.71 -9.89
CA PHE A 291 -3.20 -16.18 -9.05
C PHE A 291 -3.61 -16.35 -7.59
N PHE A 292 -4.37 -15.40 -7.05
CA PHE A 292 -4.89 -15.51 -5.69
C PHE A 292 -6.02 -16.56 -5.55
N ALA A 293 -6.80 -16.83 -6.61
CA ALA A 293 -7.79 -17.91 -6.60
C ALA A 293 -7.13 -19.30 -6.60
N ASP A 294 -6.00 -19.43 -7.30
CA ASP A 294 -5.24 -20.69 -7.38
C ASP A 294 -4.31 -20.89 -6.16
N ALA A 295 -4.08 -19.86 -5.35
CA ALA A 295 -3.25 -19.93 -4.15
C ALA A 295 -3.95 -20.71 -3.02
N ASP A 296 -3.18 -21.53 -2.32
CA ASP A 296 -3.57 -22.15 -1.06
C ASP A 296 -3.01 -21.36 0.14
N VAL A 297 -1.81 -20.79 0.01
CA VAL A 297 -1.12 -20.00 1.03
C VAL A 297 -0.38 -18.85 0.37
N VAL A 298 -0.45 -17.65 0.93
CA VAL A 298 0.36 -16.51 0.47
C VAL A 298 1.57 -16.34 1.39
N VAL A 299 2.76 -16.17 0.81
CA VAL A 299 4.01 -16.07 1.57
C VAL A 299 4.64 -14.69 1.37
N LEU A 300 4.83 -13.95 2.46
CA LEU A 300 5.36 -12.59 2.47
C LEU A 300 6.60 -12.52 3.38
N PRO A 301 7.77 -12.98 2.92
CA PRO A 301 8.98 -13.15 3.73
C PRO A 301 9.79 -11.84 3.82
N TYR A 302 9.12 -10.72 4.01
CA TYR A 302 9.69 -9.38 3.89
C TYR A 302 10.72 -9.10 4.98
N HIS A 303 11.82 -8.43 4.63
CA HIS A 303 12.81 -7.92 5.59
C HIS A 303 12.35 -6.61 6.25
N ARG A 304 11.49 -5.86 5.58
CA ARG A 304 10.87 -4.62 6.08
C ARG A 304 9.61 -4.30 5.27
N SER A 305 8.64 -3.67 5.90
CA SER A 305 7.44 -3.15 5.22
C SER A 305 6.66 -2.23 6.17
N SER A 306 6.12 -1.12 5.69
CA SER A 306 5.09 -0.36 6.41
C SER A 306 3.73 -1.03 6.23
N ALA A 307 3.34 -1.30 4.97
CA ALA A 307 2.11 -1.97 4.62
C ALA A 307 2.33 -2.93 3.43
N SER A 308 1.38 -3.82 3.17
CA SER A 308 1.46 -4.78 2.07
C SER A 308 0.12 -4.98 1.36
N GLY A 309 0.01 -4.46 0.13
CA GLY A 309 -1.15 -4.73 -0.72
C GLY A 309 -1.44 -6.23 -0.90
N PRO A 310 -0.44 -7.08 -1.24
CA PRO A 310 -0.63 -8.53 -1.32
C PRO A 310 -1.17 -9.18 -0.05
N LEU A 311 -0.83 -8.67 1.15
CA LEU A 311 -1.39 -9.13 2.40
C LEU A 311 -2.90 -8.86 2.47
N HIS A 312 -3.32 -7.63 2.15
CA HIS A 312 -4.74 -7.26 2.17
C HIS A 312 -5.55 -8.00 1.09
N VAL A 313 -4.96 -8.27 -0.09
CA VAL A 313 -5.59 -9.14 -1.09
C VAL A 313 -5.77 -10.56 -0.55
N ALA A 314 -4.74 -11.12 0.10
CA ALA A 314 -4.82 -12.47 0.67
C ALA A 314 -5.88 -12.57 1.76
N MET A 315 -5.92 -11.59 2.68
CA MET A 315 -6.91 -11.55 3.77
C MET A 315 -8.34 -11.37 3.25
N SER A 316 -8.56 -10.48 2.27
CA SER A 316 -9.89 -10.28 1.70
C SER A 316 -10.41 -11.52 0.93
N ARG A 317 -9.53 -12.43 0.55
CA ARG A 317 -9.87 -13.74 -0.01
C ARG A 317 -9.88 -14.88 1.03
N GLY A 318 -9.60 -14.56 2.28
CA GLY A 318 -9.57 -15.51 3.38
C GLY A 318 -8.42 -16.52 3.30
N LEU A 319 -7.33 -16.24 2.56
CA LEU A 319 -6.21 -17.16 2.37
C LEU A 319 -5.31 -17.22 3.61
N PRO A 320 -4.82 -18.40 4.01
CA PRO A 320 -3.70 -18.49 4.94
C PRO A 320 -2.53 -17.64 4.46
N VAL A 321 -1.85 -16.95 5.40
CA VAL A 321 -0.69 -16.12 5.07
C VAL A 321 0.49 -16.47 5.98
N ILE A 322 1.68 -16.61 5.40
CA ILE A 322 2.94 -16.68 6.15
C ILE A 322 3.59 -15.31 6.02
N VAL A 323 3.77 -14.63 7.14
CA VAL A 323 4.30 -13.25 7.15
C VAL A 323 5.43 -13.10 8.15
N THR A 324 6.42 -12.28 7.81
CA THR A 324 7.49 -11.90 8.73
C THR A 324 7.02 -10.86 9.74
N ARG A 325 7.56 -10.90 10.96
CA ARG A 325 7.28 -9.92 12.03
C ARG A 325 8.07 -8.62 11.79
N VAL A 326 7.69 -7.87 10.75
CA VAL A 326 8.36 -6.61 10.39
C VAL A 326 7.35 -5.49 10.17
N GLY A 327 7.70 -4.29 10.60
CA GLY A 327 6.91 -3.07 10.37
C GLY A 327 5.47 -3.18 10.83
N GLY A 328 4.55 -2.71 10.00
CA GLY A 328 3.10 -2.77 10.26
C GLY A 328 2.43 -4.12 9.94
N LEU A 329 3.16 -5.14 9.42
CA LEU A 329 2.53 -6.42 9.03
C LEU A 329 1.86 -7.15 10.21
N PRO A 330 2.46 -7.25 11.42
CA PRO A 330 1.80 -7.87 12.57
C PRO A 330 0.51 -7.15 12.96
N GLU A 331 0.49 -5.82 12.89
CA GLU A 331 -0.69 -5.02 13.23
C GLU A 331 -1.81 -5.20 12.19
N ALA A 332 -1.45 -5.24 10.91
CA ALA A 332 -2.39 -5.47 9.82
C ALA A 332 -3.08 -6.84 9.89
N THR A 333 -2.51 -7.81 10.61
CA THR A 333 -3.06 -9.16 10.76
C THR A 333 -3.76 -9.39 12.11
N VAL A 334 -3.91 -8.36 12.94
CA VAL A 334 -4.66 -8.49 14.20
C VAL A 334 -6.11 -8.88 13.93
N GLY A 335 -6.54 -9.99 14.56
CA GLY A 335 -7.87 -10.56 14.34
C GLY A 335 -8.01 -11.43 13.10
N TYR A 336 -6.90 -11.71 12.39
CA TYR A 336 -6.88 -12.64 11.26
C TYR A 336 -6.30 -13.99 11.65
N ASP A 337 -7.15 -15.00 11.85
CA ASP A 337 -6.73 -16.33 12.35
C ASP A 337 -5.92 -17.15 11.33
N GLY A 338 -5.84 -16.69 10.09
CA GLY A 338 -5.08 -17.34 9.01
C GLY A 338 -3.59 -16.96 8.95
N ALA A 339 -3.07 -16.17 9.88
CA ALA A 339 -1.69 -15.70 9.86
C ALA A 339 -0.73 -16.61 10.61
N ILE A 340 0.37 -17.00 9.95
CA ILE A 340 1.53 -17.67 10.56
C ILE A 340 2.71 -16.70 10.53
N PHE A 341 3.31 -16.44 11.69
CA PHE A 341 4.40 -15.49 11.81
C PHE A 341 5.76 -16.15 11.85
N VAL A 342 6.72 -15.57 11.12
CA VAL A 342 8.12 -16.00 11.12
C VAL A 342 9.05 -14.79 11.37
N PRO A 343 10.26 -15.00 11.92
CA PRO A 343 11.28 -13.95 11.94
C PRO A 343 11.76 -13.64 10.50
N PRO A 344 12.13 -12.39 10.20
CA PRO A 344 12.73 -12.06 8.91
C PRO A 344 14.10 -12.73 8.74
N GLN A 345 14.53 -12.90 7.49
CA GLN A 345 15.84 -13.46 7.14
C GLN A 345 16.12 -14.83 7.81
N ASN A 346 15.09 -15.65 7.91
CA ASN A 346 15.20 -16.99 8.53
C ASN A 346 14.53 -18.05 7.64
N PRO A 347 15.24 -18.60 6.65
CA PRO A 347 14.72 -19.63 5.77
C PRO A 347 14.26 -20.91 6.48
N GLU A 348 14.88 -21.29 7.59
CA GLU A 348 14.50 -22.47 8.36
C GLU A 348 13.13 -22.29 9.04
N ALA A 349 12.92 -21.15 9.70
CA ALA A 349 11.61 -20.82 10.27
C ALA A 349 10.55 -20.73 9.17
N LEU A 350 10.90 -20.19 7.99
CA LEU A 350 10.01 -20.11 6.85
C LEU A 350 9.63 -21.49 6.31
N ARG A 351 10.59 -22.41 6.18
CA ARG A 351 10.34 -23.82 5.84
C ARG A 351 9.38 -24.47 6.82
N THR A 352 9.62 -24.31 8.12
CA THR A 352 8.76 -24.86 9.19
C THR A 352 7.34 -24.29 9.08
N ALA A 353 7.20 -23.00 8.80
CA ALA A 353 5.90 -22.35 8.60
C ALA A 353 5.18 -22.86 7.33
N ILE A 354 5.90 -23.14 6.25
CA ILE A 354 5.36 -23.76 5.04
C ILE A 354 4.77 -25.13 5.36
N GLN A 355 5.50 -25.97 6.12
CA GLN A 355 5.01 -27.27 6.56
C GLN A 355 3.78 -27.14 7.48
N ALA A 356 3.79 -26.20 8.42
CA ALA A 356 2.65 -25.91 9.30
C ALA A 356 1.41 -25.37 8.58
N ALA A 357 1.59 -24.73 7.41
CA ALA A 357 0.50 -24.23 6.61
C ALA A 357 -0.21 -25.31 5.76
N LEU A 358 0.41 -26.45 5.54
CA LEU A 358 -0.17 -27.52 4.70
C LEU A 358 -1.57 -27.98 5.15
N PRO A 359 -1.87 -28.17 6.46
CA PRO A 359 -3.22 -28.50 6.92
C PRO A 359 -4.25 -27.38 6.75
N LEU A 360 -3.80 -26.17 6.48
CA LEU A 360 -4.68 -25.01 6.25
C LEU A 360 -5.12 -24.90 4.79
N ARG A 361 -4.61 -25.74 3.90
CA ARG A 361 -4.97 -25.77 2.49
C ARG A 361 -6.48 -25.87 2.32
N GLY A 362 -7.04 -24.97 1.51
CA GLY A 362 -8.49 -24.91 1.25
C GLY A 362 -9.31 -24.25 2.37
N ARG A 363 -8.74 -23.95 3.53
CA ARG A 363 -9.42 -23.20 4.58
C ARG A 363 -9.55 -21.74 4.20
N ARG A 364 -10.59 -21.07 4.71
CA ARG A 364 -10.83 -19.65 4.53
C ARG A 364 -11.06 -18.99 5.88
N PHE A 365 -10.49 -17.82 6.05
CA PHE A 365 -10.53 -17.03 7.27
C PHE A 365 -11.23 -15.70 7.02
N GLN A 366 -11.87 -15.17 8.05
CA GLN A 366 -12.57 -13.89 7.93
C GLN A 366 -11.58 -12.73 7.97
N ASP A 367 -11.69 -11.80 7.02
CA ASP A 367 -10.92 -10.54 7.05
C ASP A 367 -11.50 -9.64 8.15
N PRO A 368 -10.67 -9.15 9.09
CA PRO A 368 -11.13 -8.24 10.13
C PRO A 368 -11.32 -6.80 9.64
N HIS A 369 -10.90 -6.47 8.41
CA HIS A 369 -10.97 -5.14 7.84
C HIS A 369 -12.24 -4.95 7.02
N SER A 370 -12.80 -3.74 7.06
CA SER A 370 -13.90 -3.35 6.19
C SER A 370 -13.83 -1.87 5.84
N TRP A 371 -14.34 -1.51 4.67
CA TRP A 371 -14.42 -0.11 4.25
C TRP A 371 -15.44 0.66 5.09
N GLU A 372 -16.53 0.05 5.53
CA GLU A 372 -17.57 0.67 6.38
C GLU A 372 -16.95 1.14 7.70
N ARG A 373 -16.13 0.28 8.34
CA ARG A 373 -15.42 0.64 9.57
C ARG A 373 -14.43 1.78 9.31
N ASN A 374 -13.71 1.73 8.20
CA ASN A 374 -12.77 2.79 7.86
C ASN A 374 -13.48 4.12 7.61
N VAL A 375 -14.58 4.13 6.84
CA VAL A 375 -15.39 5.33 6.60
C VAL A 375 -15.87 5.96 7.89
N ALA A 376 -16.31 5.16 8.87
CA ALA A 376 -16.69 5.68 10.20
C ALA A 376 -15.51 6.36 10.91
N LEU A 377 -14.31 5.78 10.87
CA LEU A 377 -13.10 6.39 11.45
C LEU A 377 -12.68 7.68 10.72
N TYR A 378 -12.82 7.73 9.39
CA TYR A 378 -12.63 8.97 8.62
C TYR A 378 -13.65 10.02 9.02
N HIS A 379 -14.92 9.66 9.18
CA HIS A 379 -15.97 10.58 9.61
C HIS A 379 -15.64 11.19 10.98
N ASP A 380 -15.26 10.38 11.96
CA ASP A 380 -14.87 10.84 13.29
C ASP A 380 -13.68 11.82 13.22
N LEU A 381 -12.69 11.54 12.40
CA LEU A 381 -11.58 12.45 12.17
C LEU A 381 -12.04 13.76 11.53
N PHE A 382 -12.91 13.72 10.52
CA PHE A 382 -13.41 14.90 9.84
C PHE A 382 -14.17 15.82 10.81
N VAL A 383 -15.00 15.26 11.70
CA VAL A 383 -15.66 16.00 12.76
C VAL A 383 -14.67 16.63 13.72
N ALA A 384 -13.66 15.87 14.16
CA ALA A 384 -12.62 16.36 15.07
C ALA A 384 -11.79 17.51 14.50
N VAL A 385 -11.43 17.41 13.21
CA VAL A 385 -10.65 18.42 12.48
C VAL A 385 -11.45 19.72 12.30
N ASP A 386 -12.75 19.63 12.03
CA ASP A 386 -13.62 20.78 11.86
C ASP A 386 -13.85 21.55 13.18
N GLN A 387 -14.07 20.83 14.26
CA GLN A 387 -14.32 21.43 15.59
C GLN A 387 -13.08 22.11 16.20
N ARG A 388 -11.94 22.23 15.48
CA ARG A 388 -10.66 22.78 15.97
C ARG A 388 -10.11 22.07 17.23
N ARG A 389 -10.67 20.93 17.61
CA ARG A 389 -10.17 20.09 18.72
C ARG A 389 -8.86 19.41 18.35
N TYR A 390 -8.61 19.30 17.05
CA TYR A 390 -7.39 18.73 16.49
C TYR A 390 -6.36 19.84 16.24
N ARG A 391 -5.43 20.06 17.19
CA ARG A 391 -4.31 20.99 17.01
C ARG A 391 -3.00 20.18 16.95
N PRO A 392 -2.45 19.94 15.76
CA PRO A 392 -1.08 19.46 15.67
C PRO A 392 -0.14 20.58 16.10
N ARG A 393 0.53 20.44 17.25
CA ARG A 393 1.67 21.27 17.59
C ARG A 393 2.93 20.48 17.23
N ALA A 394 3.61 20.92 16.15
CA ALA A 394 5.00 20.56 15.94
C ALA A 394 5.83 21.20 17.07
N THR A 395 6.48 20.40 17.88
CA THR A 395 7.58 20.88 18.73
C THR A 395 8.77 21.10 17.81
N SER A 396 9.49 22.22 17.98
CA SER A 396 10.77 22.45 17.29
C SER A 396 11.68 21.24 17.52
N PRO A 397 12.43 20.78 16.53
CA PRO A 397 13.39 19.73 16.74
C PRO A 397 14.50 20.25 17.66
N GLU A 398 14.49 19.84 18.92
CA GLU A 398 15.70 19.86 19.71
C GLU A 398 16.66 18.84 19.08
N SER A 399 17.86 19.31 18.80
CA SER A 399 18.96 18.54 18.24
C SER A 399 19.20 17.28 19.07
N VAL A 400 18.74 16.13 18.58
CA VAL A 400 19.13 14.82 19.12
C VAL A 400 20.39 14.41 18.39
N GLU A 401 21.52 14.54 19.06
CA GLU A 401 22.81 13.99 18.65
C GLU A 401 22.68 12.46 18.46
N TYR A 402 23.01 12.03 17.28
CA TYR A 402 23.11 10.61 16.93
C TYR A 402 24.38 10.03 17.55
N HIS A 403 24.25 9.27 18.60
CA HIS A 403 25.25 8.24 18.92
C HIS A 403 24.96 7.00 18.09
N ALA A 404 25.78 6.83 17.04
CA ALA A 404 25.92 5.56 16.36
C ALA A 404 26.53 4.57 17.37
N GLN A 405 25.78 3.53 17.73
CA GLN A 405 26.35 2.31 18.28
C GLN A 405 26.17 1.24 17.25
N ASP A 406 27.34 0.80 16.74
CA ASP A 406 27.56 -0.43 15.98
C ASP A 406 27.03 -1.64 16.73
N THR A 407 26.25 -2.49 16.06
CA THR A 407 26.42 -3.96 15.92
C THR A 407 25.35 -4.52 14.98
#